data_4ea29d0510de8bb6c4f36ed3e0621bec
#
_entry.id   4ea29d0510de8bb6c4f36ed3e0621bec
#
_cell.length_a   1.000
_cell.length_b   1.000
_cell.length_c   1.000
_cell.angle_alpha   90.00
_cell.angle_beta   90.00
_cell.angle_gamma   90.00
#
_symmetry.space_group_name_H-M   'P 1'
#
loop_
_entity.id
_entity.type
_entity.pdbx_description
1 polymer ?
#
loop_
_entity_poly.entity_id
_entity_poly.type
_entity_poly.pdbx_seq_one_letter_code
_entity_poly.pdbx_strand_id
1 'polypeptide(L)'
;MEAEKKERYRKTLESFVMGHTEDVLKQPREFIRFPFIDPGSIYDGNVWDWDTFWSVYGFLNLADKYTDSTDEGGAARGSCAAGEGVSKSPESPAGMRQRLIEHAKGNVRNFFDHQLEDGYIPMMIEVADWPEPYLNMKHKEGILMNMHKPFLCSQICLISDYIGDYLWAEGFFQGIEKYFACYDKNYYFADCGLYVWCDDIMIGMDNDPATFGRPKFSTANIYLNSFMCVELSAAERICRRFGRKERAEYYSQKREKLIAAIQSECWDKRDEFFYSVDVDIRTRKFDWFHQGLGVFWKTLPIKIRVWSGFIPMYAKIATKEQAAAMVRHIFDEKTFGSEYGLVTLAKDEKMFDLSVTNNPSNWLGPIWVVANYVVFRGLLNYGYLKEAEIMYERTLALLGGDMEKTGSLHEYYNPFTGEPIMNGGFINWNILALNMAEELEGKRPMLWFEGAD
;
A
#
# COMPACT_ATOMS: atom_id res chain seq x y z
N MET A 1 -10.43 3.01 24.75
CA MET A 1 -10.84 1.59 25.06
C MET A 1 -10.26 1.18 26.41
N GLU A 2 -10.95 0.31 27.18
CA GLU A 2 -10.40 -0.23 28.44
C GLU A 2 -9.17 -1.10 28.15
N ALA A 3 -8.15 -1.01 29.04
CA ALA A 3 -6.85 -1.67 28.82
C ALA A 3 -6.97 -3.20 28.66
N GLU A 4 -7.84 -3.84 29.46
CA GLU A 4 -8.10 -5.29 29.39
C GLU A 4 -8.72 -5.70 28.03
N LYS A 5 -9.68 -4.92 27.55
CA LYS A 5 -10.31 -5.15 26.23
C LYS A 5 -9.32 -4.94 25.09
N LYS A 6 -8.46 -3.91 25.19
CA LYS A 6 -7.40 -3.60 24.22
C LYS A 6 -6.43 -4.78 24.09
N GLU A 7 -5.96 -5.30 25.21
CA GLU A 7 -5.04 -6.44 25.23
C GLU A 7 -5.70 -7.74 24.74
N ARG A 8 -6.95 -7.99 25.12
CA ARG A 8 -7.71 -9.15 24.61
C ARG A 8 -7.85 -9.11 23.09
N TYR A 9 -8.26 -7.97 22.52
CA TYR A 9 -8.42 -7.83 21.08
C TYR A 9 -7.09 -7.99 20.34
N ARG A 10 -6.01 -7.41 20.87
CA ARG A 10 -4.67 -7.58 20.30
C ARG A 10 -4.26 -9.05 20.25
N LYS A 11 -4.41 -9.78 21.35
CA LYS A 11 -4.09 -11.21 21.43
C LYS A 11 -4.97 -12.06 20.51
N THR A 12 -6.25 -11.76 20.42
CA THR A 12 -7.17 -12.47 19.54
C THR A 12 -6.77 -12.26 18.07
N LEU A 13 -6.47 -11.01 17.66
CA LEU A 13 -5.99 -10.70 16.32
C LEU A 13 -4.67 -11.41 16.01
N GLU A 14 -3.69 -11.36 16.92
CA GLU A 14 -2.42 -12.03 16.77
C GLU A 14 -2.60 -13.54 16.60
N SER A 15 -3.37 -14.17 17.48
CA SER A 15 -3.66 -15.61 17.41
C SER A 15 -4.39 -15.99 16.12
N PHE A 16 -5.32 -15.16 15.66
CA PHE A 16 -6.02 -15.39 14.40
C PHE A 16 -5.06 -15.37 13.22
N VAL A 17 -4.24 -14.32 13.10
CA VAL A 17 -3.26 -14.17 12.01
C VAL A 17 -2.27 -15.31 12.02
N MET A 18 -1.71 -15.65 13.19
CA MET A 18 -0.76 -16.76 13.32
C MET A 18 -1.38 -18.11 12.95
N GLY A 19 -2.65 -18.33 13.30
CA GLY A 19 -3.38 -19.56 12.98
C GLY A 19 -3.71 -19.72 11.48
N HIS A 20 -3.75 -18.62 10.72
CA HIS A 20 -4.10 -18.61 9.29
C HIS A 20 -2.92 -18.25 8.38
N THR A 21 -1.70 -18.19 8.90
CA THR A 21 -0.51 -17.85 8.11
C THR A 21 -0.27 -18.83 6.96
N GLU A 22 -0.50 -20.12 7.19
CA GLU A 22 -0.36 -21.14 6.14
C GLU A 22 -1.30 -20.93 4.96
N ASP A 23 -2.46 -20.33 5.19
CA ASP A 23 -3.48 -20.12 4.16
C ASP A 23 -3.01 -19.12 3.09
N VAL A 24 -2.09 -18.21 3.43
CA VAL A 24 -1.57 -17.18 2.53
C VAL A 24 -0.16 -17.48 1.99
N LEU A 25 0.51 -18.51 2.49
CA LEU A 25 1.83 -18.94 2.03
C LEU A 25 1.69 -19.90 0.84
N LYS A 26 1.94 -19.40 -0.37
CA LYS A 26 1.76 -20.17 -1.60
C LYS A 26 3.07 -20.71 -2.15
N GLN A 27 2.98 -21.90 -2.72
CA GLN A 27 4.11 -22.56 -3.38
C GLN A 27 4.21 -22.12 -4.85
N PRO A 28 5.40 -22.22 -5.46
CA PRO A 28 5.56 -21.97 -6.90
C PRO A 28 4.59 -22.82 -7.72
N ARG A 29 4.04 -22.21 -8.77
CA ARG A 29 3.17 -22.90 -9.71
C ARG A 29 3.23 -22.26 -11.10
N GLU A 30 3.25 -23.06 -12.14
CA GLU A 30 3.31 -22.62 -13.54
C GLU A 30 4.44 -21.61 -13.76
N PHE A 31 4.15 -20.39 -14.23
CA PHE A 31 5.15 -19.35 -14.44
C PHE A 31 5.46 -18.51 -13.18
N ILE A 32 4.75 -18.71 -12.07
CA ILE A 32 5.14 -18.16 -10.76
C ILE A 32 6.21 -19.07 -10.16
N ARG A 33 7.48 -18.71 -10.31
CA ARG A 33 8.63 -19.58 -10.05
C ARG A 33 9.10 -19.63 -8.60
N PHE A 34 8.72 -18.63 -7.82
CA PHE A 34 9.15 -18.52 -6.42
C PHE A 34 7.95 -18.58 -5.47
N PRO A 35 8.14 -19.08 -4.24
CA PRO A 35 7.08 -19.05 -3.24
C PRO A 35 6.68 -17.60 -2.95
N PHE A 36 5.40 -17.38 -2.61
CA PHE A 36 4.87 -16.03 -2.45
C PHE A 36 3.82 -15.95 -1.34
N ILE A 37 3.52 -14.73 -0.92
CA ILE A 37 2.44 -14.43 0.02
C ILE A 37 1.32 -13.79 -0.79
N ASP A 38 0.12 -14.35 -0.73
CA ASP A 38 -1.06 -13.75 -1.34
C ASP A 38 -1.89 -12.93 -0.33
N PRO A 39 -2.88 -12.14 -0.77
CA PRO A 39 -3.71 -11.36 0.15
C PRO A 39 -4.67 -12.19 1.00
N GLY A 40 -4.92 -13.44 0.62
CA GLY A 40 -5.97 -14.28 1.19
C GLY A 40 -7.35 -14.05 0.57
N SER A 41 -8.37 -14.72 1.09
CA SER A 41 -9.77 -14.61 0.66
C SER A 41 -9.96 -14.97 -0.82
N ILE A 42 -10.67 -14.15 -1.58
CA ILE A 42 -10.96 -14.35 -3.02
C ILE A 42 -9.75 -14.11 -3.94
N TYR A 43 -8.65 -13.58 -3.41
CA TYR A 43 -7.42 -13.26 -4.17
C TYR A 43 -6.43 -14.43 -4.22
N ASP A 44 -6.89 -15.62 -3.87
CA ASP A 44 -6.08 -16.82 -3.75
C ASP A 44 -5.25 -17.11 -5.01
N GLY A 45 -3.96 -17.23 -4.80
CA GLY A 45 -3.01 -17.71 -5.78
C GLY A 45 -2.53 -16.70 -6.82
N ASN A 46 -2.87 -15.43 -6.70
CA ASN A 46 -2.32 -14.36 -7.53
C ASN A 46 -1.29 -13.54 -6.74
N VAL A 47 -0.26 -13.06 -7.43
CA VAL A 47 0.75 -12.17 -6.83
C VAL A 47 0.35 -10.74 -7.19
N TRP A 48 -0.16 -10.01 -6.20
CA TRP A 48 -0.55 -8.62 -6.34
C TRP A 48 0.56 -7.70 -5.81
N ASP A 49 0.83 -6.59 -6.49
CA ASP A 49 1.97 -5.71 -6.20
C ASP A 49 1.93 -5.03 -4.81
N TRP A 50 0.99 -4.13 -4.54
CA TRP A 50 0.95 -3.44 -3.26
C TRP A 50 0.45 -4.32 -2.10
N ASP A 51 -0.38 -5.34 -2.41
CA ASP A 51 -0.85 -6.31 -1.42
C ASP A 51 0.31 -7.10 -0.84
N THR A 52 1.23 -7.57 -1.69
CA THR A 52 2.43 -8.29 -1.22
C THR A 52 3.30 -7.42 -0.31
N PHE A 53 3.39 -6.11 -0.59
CA PHE A 53 4.13 -5.19 0.25
C PHE A 53 3.53 -5.11 1.66
N TRP A 54 2.21 -4.89 1.78
CA TRP A 54 1.55 -4.77 3.08
C TRP A 54 1.53 -6.09 3.84
N SER A 55 1.29 -7.21 3.16
CA SER A 55 1.38 -8.55 3.76
C SER A 55 2.78 -8.82 4.31
N VAL A 56 3.83 -8.58 3.51
CA VAL A 56 5.22 -8.76 3.95
C VAL A 56 5.54 -7.88 5.16
N TYR A 57 5.09 -6.62 5.14
CA TYR A 57 5.30 -5.70 6.25
C TYR A 57 4.68 -6.20 7.56
N GLY A 58 3.45 -6.71 7.49
CA GLY A 58 2.78 -7.29 8.65
C GLY A 58 3.41 -8.60 9.12
N PHE A 59 3.62 -9.54 8.21
CA PHE A 59 4.14 -10.87 8.57
C PHE A 59 5.58 -10.86 9.07
N LEU A 60 6.47 -10.05 8.51
CA LEU A 60 7.84 -9.92 9.04
C LEU A 60 7.84 -9.30 10.44
N ASN A 61 6.87 -8.45 10.76
CA ASN A 61 6.71 -7.91 12.11
C ASN A 61 6.34 -9.00 13.14
N LEU A 62 5.59 -10.02 12.72
CA LEU A 62 5.21 -11.16 13.55
C LEU A 62 6.21 -12.33 13.51
N ALA A 63 7.15 -12.34 12.56
CA ALA A 63 7.96 -13.51 12.28
C ALA A 63 8.78 -13.99 13.50
N ASP A 64 9.25 -13.07 14.35
CA ASP A 64 9.99 -13.42 15.56
C ASP A 64 9.10 -14.05 16.65
N LYS A 65 7.79 -13.78 16.66
CA LYS A 65 6.84 -14.34 17.62
C LYS A 65 6.58 -15.84 17.39
N TYR A 66 6.84 -16.35 16.19
CA TYR A 66 6.75 -17.79 15.92
C TYR A 66 7.88 -18.58 16.63
N THR A 67 8.96 -17.91 17.04
CA THR A 67 10.07 -18.58 17.76
C THR A 67 9.80 -18.72 19.25
N ASP A 68 8.98 -17.85 19.84
CA ASP A 68 8.77 -17.77 21.28
C ASP A 68 7.61 -18.67 21.77
N SER A 69 6.78 -19.19 20.87
CA SER A 69 5.55 -19.93 21.22
C SER A 69 5.75 -21.40 21.61
N THR A 70 6.99 -21.89 21.76
CA THR A 70 7.26 -23.30 22.05
C THR A 70 7.17 -23.68 23.52
N ASP A 71 7.02 -22.73 24.46
CA ASP A 71 7.05 -23.02 25.90
C ASP A 71 5.71 -22.99 26.64
N GLU A 72 4.60 -22.54 26.05
CA GLU A 72 3.31 -22.56 26.75
C GLU A 72 2.14 -23.03 25.84
N GLY A 73 1.69 -24.28 26.11
CA GLY A 73 0.29 -24.66 25.98
C GLY A 73 -0.19 -25.18 24.65
N GLY A 74 -0.21 -26.48 24.51
CA GLY A 74 -1.12 -27.17 23.59
C GLY A 74 -2.57 -26.78 23.84
N ALA A 75 -3.13 -25.86 23.09
CA ALA A 75 -4.55 -25.52 23.10
C ALA A 75 -5.29 -26.23 21.98
N ALA A 76 -6.35 -26.88 22.38
CA ALA A 76 -7.26 -27.75 21.69
C ALA A 76 -7.63 -27.32 20.26
N ARG A 77 -7.39 -28.21 19.31
CA ARG A 77 -7.99 -28.18 17.98
C ARG A 77 -9.48 -28.56 18.09
N GLY A 78 -10.36 -27.62 17.78
CA GLY A 78 -11.75 -27.92 17.49
C GLY A 78 -11.85 -28.77 16.23
N SER A 79 -12.43 -29.97 16.37
CA SER A 79 -12.61 -30.93 15.30
C SER A 79 -13.71 -30.46 14.35
N CYS A 80 -13.35 -30.19 13.09
CA CYS A 80 -14.28 -30.29 11.98
C CYS A 80 -13.74 -31.26 10.95
N ALA A 81 -14.46 -32.32 10.79
CA ALA A 81 -14.58 -33.36 9.77
C ALA A 81 -13.39 -33.72 8.83
N ALA A 82 -13.14 -34.99 8.86
CA ALA A 82 -12.20 -35.82 8.16
C ALA A 82 -12.09 -35.63 6.64
N GLY A 83 -10.85 -35.37 6.20
CA GLY A 83 -10.31 -35.73 4.91
C GLY A 83 -8.92 -36.28 5.15
N GLU A 84 -8.64 -37.47 4.67
CA GLU A 84 -7.35 -38.16 4.81
C GLU A 84 -6.22 -37.35 4.15
N GLY A 85 -5.44 -36.64 4.94
CA GLY A 85 -4.25 -35.90 4.53
C GLY A 85 -3.07 -36.27 5.41
N VAL A 86 -1.97 -36.62 4.78
CA VAL A 86 -0.66 -36.94 5.34
C VAL A 86 -0.35 -36.00 6.53
N SER A 87 -0.19 -36.56 7.72
CA SER A 87 0.20 -35.82 8.91
C SER A 87 1.62 -35.26 8.73
N LYS A 88 1.76 -33.99 8.34
CA LYS A 88 3.01 -33.27 8.51
C LYS A 88 3.20 -33.03 10.00
N SER A 89 4.34 -33.45 10.54
CA SER A 89 4.78 -33.05 11.88
C SER A 89 4.77 -31.53 11.98
N PRO A 90 4.39 -30.94 13.13
CA PRO A 90 4.44 -29.49 13.30
C PRO A 90 5.89 -29.04 13.07
N GLU A 91 6.08 -28.14 12.09
CA GLU A 91 7.38 -27.53 11.82
C GLU A 91 7.84 -26.75 13.07
N SER A 92 9.17 -26.70 13.28
CA SER A 92 9.71 -25.85 14.34
C SER A 92 9.41 -24.37 14.06
N PRO A 93 9.22 -23.54 15.08
CA PRO A 93 8.99 -22.10 14.93
C PRO A 93 10.08 -21.39 14.10
N ALA A 94 11.33 -21.81 14.22
CA ALA A 94 12.44 -21.34 13.38
C ALA A 94 12.19 -21.62 11.88
N GLY A 95 11.49 -22.71 11.55
CA GLY A 95 11.09 -23.03 10.18
C GLY A 95 10.07 -22.05 9.62
N MET A 96 9.07 -21.61 10.40
CA MET A 96 8.06 -20.64 9.95
C MET A 96 8.69 -19.28 9.65
N ARG A 97 9.54 -18.76 10.53
CA ARG A 97 10.27 -17.52 10.29
C ARG A 97 11.07 -17.56 8.98
N GLN A 98 11.79 -18.63 8.74
CA GLN A 98 12.56 -18.78 7.50
C GLN A 98 11.65 -18.86 6.26
N ARG A 99 10.54 -19.56 6.36
CA ARG A 99 9.55 -19.64 5.27
C ARG A 99 8.95 -18.27 4.93
N LEU A 100 8.58 -17.48 5.94
CA LEU A 100 8.09 -16.11 5.73
C LEU A 100 9.13 -15.25 4.99
N ILE A 101 10.41 -15.36 5.36
CA ILE A 101 11.49 -14.64 4.67
C ILE A 101 11.59 -15.08 3.19
N GLU A 102 11.58 -16.39 2.92
CA GLU A 102 11.70 -16.89 1.55
C GLU A 102 10.48 -16.55 0.69
N HIS A 103 9.27 -16.57 1.24
CA HIS A 103 8.06 -16.14 0.54
C HIS A 103 8.08 -14.61 0.28
N ALA A 104 8.53 -13.81 1.25
CA ALA A 104 8.70 -12.37 1.08
C ALA A 104 9.70 -12.04 -0.04
N LYS A 105 10.86 -12.72 -0.07
CA LYS A 105 11.83 -12.61 -1.18
C LYS A 105 11.25 -13.10 -2.50
N GLY A 106 10.44 -14.15 -2.44
CA GLY A 106 9.79 -14.73 -3.60
C GLY A 106 8.81 -13.76 -4.28
N ASN A 107 8.07 -12.94 -3.51
CA ASN A 107 7.22 -11.88 -4.06
C ASN A 107 8.03 -10.96 -4.99
N VAL A 108 9.14 -10.43 -4.50
CA VAL A 108 10.03 -9.54 -5.27
C VAL A 108 10.62 -10.25 -6.49
N ARG A 109 11.11 -11.49 -6.29
CA ARG A 109 11.71 -12.29 -7.37
C ARG A 109 10.72 -12.57 -8.50
N ASN A 110 9.46 -12.88 -8.19
CA ASN A 110 8.43 -13.13 -9.18
C ASN A 110 8.17 -11.89 -10.04
N PHE A 111 8.10 -10.71 -9.47
CA PHE A 111 7.92 -9.48 -10.24
C PHE A 111 9.11 -9.18 -11.15
N PHE A 112 10.35 -9.32 -10.68
CA PHE A 112 11.53 -9.13 -11.55
C PHE A 112 11.69 -10.25 -12.59
N ASP A 113 11.26 -11.48 -12.31
CA ASP A 113 11.26 -12.57 -13.29
C ASP A 113 10.33 -12.30 -14.48
N HIS A 114 9.28 -11.53 -14.25
CA HIS A 114 8.32 -11.10 -15.28
C HIS A 114 8.56 -9.69 -15.81
N GLN A 115 9.70 -9.06 -15.49
CA GLN A 115 10.07 -7.78 -16.05
C GLN A 115 10.37 -7.88 -17.54
N LEU A 116 9.72 -7.06 -18.37
CA LEU A 116 9.98 -6.98 -19.80
C LEU A 116 11.26 -6.19 -20.10
N GLU A 117 11.74 -6.29 -21.33
CA GLU A 117 12.99 -5.67 -21.75
C GLU A 117 13.00 -4.14 -21.61
N ASP A 118 11.86 -3.51 -21.84
CA ASP A 118 11.67 -2.06 -21.69
C ASP A 118 11.46 -1.59 -20.24
N GLY A 119 11.48 -2.53 -19.29
CA GLY A 119 11.36 -2.26 -17.86
C GLY A 119 9.95 -2.40 -17.28
N TYR A 120 8.94 -2.65 -18.11
CA TYR A 120 7.58 -2.90 -17.63
C TYR A 120 7.54 -4.11 -16.69
N ILE A 121 6.86 -3.97 -15.56
CA ILE A 121 6.55 -5.04 -14.60
C ILE A 121 5.04 -5.04 -14.39
N PRO A 122 4.35 -6.20 -14.50
CA PRO A 122 2.91 -6.26 -14.32
C PRO A 122 2.52 -5.94 -12.87
N MET A 123 1.33 -5.36 -12.67
CA MET A 123 0.78 -5.10 -11.32
C MET A 123 0.31 -6.37 -10.62
N MET A 124 -0.04 -7.38 -11.40
CA MET A 124 -0.53 -8.67 -10.97
C MET A 124 0.10 -9.76 -11.83
N ILE A 125 0.43 -10.87 -11.17
CA ILE A 125 0.82 -12.12 -11.83
C ILE A 125 -0.25 -13.13 -11.45
N GLU A 126 -1.17 -13.39 -12.37
CA GLU A 126 -2.23 -14.37 -12.22
C GLU A 126 -1.83 -15.74 -12.75
N VAL A 127 -2.39 -16.79 -12.18
CA VAL A 127 -2.29 -18.13 -12.74
C VAL A 127 -3.53 -18.42 -13.56
N ALA A 128 -3.33 -18.55 -14.88
CA ALA A 128 -4.35 -18.92 -15.84
C ALA A 128 -3.70 -19.74 -16.96
N ASP A 129 -4.50 -20.31 -17.87
CA ASP A 129 -4.04 -21.08 -19.04
C ASP A 129 -3.33 -20.20 -20.11
N TRP A 130 -2.51 -19.23 -19.64
CA TRP A 130 -1.70 -18.35 -20.47
C TRP A 130 -0.22 -18.77 -20.39
N PRO A 131 0.58 -18.51 -21.43
CA PRO A 131 2.02 -18.82 -21.42
C PRO A 131 2.84 -17.86 -20.52
N GLU A 132 2.27 -16.72 -20.15
CA GLU A 132 2.86 -15.67 -19.31
C GLU A 132 1.74 -14.76 -18.74
N PRO A 133 2.04 -13.85 -17.78
CA PRO A 133 1.03 -12.95 -17.23
C PRO A 133 0.28 -12.17 -18.32
N TYR A 134 -1.04 -12.10 -18.19
CA TYR A 134 -1.92 -11.42 -19.16
C TYR A 134 -1.50 -9.97 -19.43
N LEU A 135 -1.12 -9.23 -18.39
CA LEU A 135 -0.67 -7.84 -18.53
C LEU A 135 0.60 -7.73 -19.37
N ASN A 136 1.52 -8.69 -19.26
CA ASN A 136 2.72 -8.74 -20.11
C ASN A 136 2.36 -8.99 -21.58
N MET A 137 1.41 -9.90 -21.83
CA MET A 137 0.92 -10.15 -23.18
C MET A 137 0.33 -8.89 -23.80
N LYS A 138 -0.53 -8.17 -23.05
CA LYS A 138 -1.14 -6.91 -23.54
C LYS A 138 -0.10 -5.81 -23.79
N HIS A 139 0.89 -5.69 -22.91
CA HIS A 139 1.98 -4.74 -23.12
C HIS A 139 2.78 -5.04 -24.39
N LYS A 140 3.10 -6.31 -24.65
CA LYS A 140 3.78 -6.77 -25.89
C LYS A 140 2.95 -6.53 -27.15
N GLU A 141 1.61 -6.55 -27.05
CA GLU A 141 0.69 -6.15 -28.13
C GLU A 141 0.67 -4.63 -28.39
N GLY A 142 1.41 -3.84 -27.62
CA GLY A 142 1.46 -2.38 -27.71
C GLY A 142 0.35 -1.67 -26.93
N ILE A 143 -0.37 -2.38 -26.08
CA ILE A 143 -1.39 -1.80 -25.20
C ILE A 143 -0.72 -1.35 -23.93
N LEU A 144 -0.53 -0.02 -23.76
CA LEU A 144 0.00 0.51 -22.52
C LEU A 144 -1.06 0.44 -21.42
N MET A 145 -0.69 -0.15 -20.30
CA MET A 145 -1.48 -0.32 -19.09
C MET A 145 -0.70 0.24 -17.90
N ASN A 146 -1.35 0.39 -16.74
CA ASN A 146 -0.61 0.69 -15.52
C ASN A 146 0.41 -0.44 -15.25
N MET A 147 1.51 -0.10 -14.60
CA MET A 147 2.54 -1.07 -14.21
C MET A 147 2.63 -1.18 -12.69
N HIS A 148 3.40 -2.13 -12.21
CA HIS A 148 3.66 -2.35 -10.78
C HIS A 148 3.80 -1.03 -10.03
N LYS A 149 2.96 -0.84 -9.02
CA LYS A 149 2.97 0.35 -8.16
C LYS A 149 4.33 0.54 -7.47
N PRO A 150 4.69 1.74 -7.04
CA PRO A 150 6.02 2.05 -6.52
C PRO A 150 6.28 1.48 -5.12
N PHE A 151 6.47 0.15 -5.03
CA PHE A 151 6.71 -0.62 -3.80
C PHE A 151 7.86 -1.65 -3.89
N LEU A 152 8.50 -1.85 -5.06
CA LEU A 152 9.53 -2.88 -5.23
C LEU A 152 10.79 -2.63 -4.41
N CYS A 153 11.38 -1.43 -4.54
CA CYS A 153 12.55 -1.04 -3.77
C CYS A 153 12.23 -0.95 -2.27
N SER A 154 11.03 -0.47 -1.96
CA SER A 154 10.53 -0.40 -0.59
C SER A 154 10.43 -1.79 0.03
N GLN A 155 9.93 -2.78 -0.72
CA GLN A 155 9.86 -4.18 -0.26
C GLN A 155 11.25 -4.81 -0.12
N ILE A 156 12.18 -4.53 -1.04
CA ILE A 156 13.58 -4.96 -0.92
C ILE A 156 14.20 -4.41 0.37
N CYS A 157 14.05 -3.10 0.65
CA CYS A 157 14.56 -2.49 1.88
C CYS A 157 13.95 -3.12 3.13
N LEU A 158 12.63 -3.32 3.13
CA LEU A 158 11.89 -3.94 4.22
C LEU A 158 12.46 -5.31 4.58
N ILE A 159 12.58 -6.19 3.59
CA ILE A 159 13.10 -7.55 3.78
C ILE A 159 14.57 -7.50 4.21
N SER A 160 15.38 -6.69 3.53
CA SER A 160 16.82 -6.61 3.79
C SER A 160 17.14 -6.05 5.17
N ASP A 161 16.37 -5.08 5.66
CA ASP A 161 16.52 -4.54 7.03
C ASP A 161 16.14 -5.57 8.08
N TYR A 162 15.07 -6.34 7.83
CA TYR A 162 14.64 -7.37 8.75
C TYR A 162 15.69 -8.50 8.89
N ILE A 163 16.28 -8.96 7.77
CA ILE A 163 17.29 -10.03 7.79
C ILE A 163 18.72 -9.52 8.05
N GLY A 164 18.95 -8.19 8.02
CA GLY A 164 20.27 -7.58 8.16
C GLY A 164 21.19 -7.77 6.95
N ASP A 165 20.66 -8.17 5.80
CA ASP A 165 21.42 -8.47 4.58
C ASP A 165 20.75 -7.94 3.31
N TYR A 166 21.52 -7.20 2.49
CA TYR A 166 21.09 -6.68 1.18
C TYR A 166 21.63 -7.49 0.00
N LEU A 167 22.60 -8.40 0.19
CA LEU A 167 23.28 -9.09 -0.91
C LEU A 167 22.34 -9.91 -1.80
N TRP A 168 21.26 -10.45 -1.23
CA TRP A 168 20.26 -11.19 -2.00
C TRP A 168 19.61 -10.36 -3.13
N ALA A 169 19.64 -9.03 -3.02
CA ALA A 169 19.03 -8.08 -3.97
C ALA A 169 20.02 -7.50 -4.97
N GLU A 170 21.31 -7.83 -4.90
CA GLU A 170 22.34 -7.25 -5.78
C GLU A 170 22.03 -7.46 -7.26
N GLY A 171 21.48 -8.61 -7.62
CA GLY A 171 21.13 -8.94 -9.00
C GLY A 171 20.00 -8.08 -9.60
N PHE A 172 19.22 -7.36 -8.79
CA PHE A 172 18.07 -6.58 -9.25
C PHE A 172 18.43 -5.15 -9.70
N PHE A 173 19.67 -4.70 -9.58
CA PHE A 173 20.05 -3.32 -9.93
C PHE A 173 19.63 -2.92 -11.35
N GLN A 174 19.95 -3.74 -12.34
CA GLN A 174 19.57 -3.44 -13.73
C GLN A 174 18.04 -3.41 -13.90
N GLY A 175 17.33 -4.31 -13.20
CA GLY A 175 15.88 -4.33 -13.18
C GLY A 175 15.27 -3.07 -12.56
N ILE A 176 15.83 -2.59 -11.43
CA ILE A 176 15.43 -1.33 -10.78
C ILE A 176 15.63 -0.14 -11.72
N GLU A 177 16.78 -0.05 -12.40
CA GLU A 177 17.05 1.01 -13.37
C GLU A 177 16.03 1.01 -14.51
N LYS A 178 15.76 -0.16 -15.09
CA LYS A 178 14.74 -0.32 -16.15
C LYS A 178 13.34 0.03 -15.68
N TYR A 179 12.97 -0.36 -14.46
CA TYR A 179 11.68 -0.05 -13.85
C TYR A 179 11.43 1.45 -13.77
N PHE A 180 12.37 2.23 -13.22
CA PHE A 180 12.24 3.68 -13.16
C PHE A 180 12.29 4.32 -14.55
N ALA A 181 13.12 3.80 -15.47
CA ALA A 181 13.16 4.30 -16.85
C ALA A 181 11.82 4.07 -17.58
N CYS A 182 11.13 2.96 -17.32
CA CYS A 182 9.81 2.68 -17.86
C CYS A 182 8.76 3.69 -17.33
N TYR A 183 8.79 3.99 -16.02
CA TYR A 183 7.94 5.03 -15.43
C TYR A 183 8.22 6.41 -16.06
N ASP A 184 9.48 6.78 -16.19
CA ASP A 184 9.87 8.07 -16.75
C ASP A 184 9.43 8.24 -18.21
N LYS A 185 9.55 7.16 -18.97
CA LYS A 185 9.21 7.18 -20.40
C LYS A 185 7.70 7.25 -20.64
N ASN A 186 6.92 6.49 -19.86
CA ASN A 186 5.52 6.22 -20.20
C ASN A 186 4.52 6.97 -19.32
N TYR A 187 4.89 7.34 -18.08
CA TYR A 187 3.94 7.87 -17.09
C TYR A 187 4.37 9.20 -16.48
N TYR A 188 5.53 9.75 -16.84
CA TYR A 188 5.98 11.04 -16.33
C TYR A 188 5.50 12.19 -17.18
N PHE A 189 4.77 13.12 -16.57
CA PHE A 189 4.26 14.32 -17.24
C PHE A 189 5.22 15.49 -16.96
N ALA A 190 6.11 15.77 -17.90
CA ALA A 190 7.23 16.69 -17.72
C ALA A 190 6.79 18.15 -17.46
N ASP A 191 5.64 18.57 -17.99
CA ASP A 191 5.15 19.95 -17.83
C ASP A 191 4.89 20.32 -16.37
N CYS A 192 4.42 19.38 -15.56
CA CYS A 192 4.17 19.60 -14.13
C CYS A 192 5.13 18.84 -13.21
N GLY A 193 5.93 17.91 -13.74
CA GLY A 193 6.89 17.13 -12.96
C GLY A 193 6.28 16.00 -12.12
N LEU A 194 5.09 15.51 -12.49
CA LEU A 194 4.34 14.48 -11.78
C LEU A 194 4.18 13.23 -12.64
N TYR A 195 3.97 12.09 -11.97
CA TYR A 195 3.57 10.84 -12.60
C TYR A 195 2.05 10.73 -12.70
N VAL A 196 1.56 10.12 -13.78
CA VAL A 196 0.14 9.92 -14.08
C VAL A 196 -0.19 8.43 -14.16
N TRP A 197 -1.43 8.09 -13.84
CA TRP A 197 -1.97 6.78 -14.20
C TRP A 197 -2.28 6.70 -15.69
N CYS A 198 -2.03 5.53 -16.30
CA CYS A 198 -2.49 5.26 -17.66
C CYS A 198 -4.02 5.33 -17.75
N ASP A 199 -4.68 4.64 -16.84
CA ASP A 199 -6.14 4.58 -16.68
C ASP A 199 -6.50 4.27 -15.22
N ASP A 200 -7.76 3.93 -14.95
CA ASP A 200 -8.28 3.59 -13.63
C ASP A 200 -8.20 2.08 -13.30
N ILE A 201 -7.61 1.27 -14.17
CA ILE A 201 -7.59 -0.19 -14.01
C ILE A 201 -6.47 -0.59 -13.05
N MET A 202 -6.80 -1.39 -12.04
CA MET A 202 -5.86 -2.02 -11.09
C MET A 202 -4.93 -1.03 -10.37
N ILE A 203 -5.37 0.21 -10.16
CA ILE A 203 -4.58 1.19 -9.41
C ILE A 203 -4.54 0.92 -7.90
N GLY A 204 -5.25 -0.11 -7.45
CA GLY A 204 -5.37 -0.52 -6.05
C GLY A 204 -6.60 0.07 -5.36
N MET A 205 -7.04 1.24 -5.79
CA MET A 205 -8.28 1.90 -5.37
C MET A 205 -9.24 1.92 -6.57
N ASP A 206 -9.83 0.78 -6.91
CA ASP A 206 -10.45 0.50 -8.22
C ASP A 206 -11.54 1.49 -8.65
N ASN A 207 -12.24 2.10 -7.71
CA ASN A 207 -13.20 3.16 -8.00
C ASN A 207 -12.82 4.50 -7.34
N ASP A 208 -11.50 4.79 -7.21
CA ASP A 208 -11.02 6.09 -6.72
C ASP A 208 -11.66 7.24 -7.52
N PRO A 209 -12.49 8.07 -6.90
CA PRO A 209 -13.24 9.11 -7.61
C PRO A 209 -12.36 10.19 -8.24
N ALA A 210 -11.09 10.28 -7.85
CA ALA A 210 -10.13 11.18 -8.49
C ALA A 210 -9.59 10.63 -9.81
N THR A 211 -9.76 9.32 -10.08
CA THR A 211 -9.22 8.66 -11.28
C THR A 211 -10.29 7.93 -12.09
N PHE A 212 -11.29 7.34 -11.43
CA PHE A 212 -12.30 6.50 -12.06
C PHE A 212 -13.07 7.19 -13.18
N GLY A 213 -13.11 6.54 -14.35
CA GLY A 213 -13.84 7.03 -15.53
C GLY A 213 -13.24 8.27 -16.18
N ARG A 214 -12.04 8.71 -15.79
CA ARG A 214 -11.35 9.86 -16.41
C ARG A 214 -10.58 9.42 -17.67
N PRO A 215 -10.26 10.38 -18.57
CA PRO A 215 -9.45 10.09 -19.75
C PRO A 215 -8.09 9.48 -19.36
N LYS A 216 -7.57 8.61 -20.21
CA LYS A 216 -6.22 8.05 -20.03
C LYS A 216 -5.18 9.14 -19.89
N PHE A 217 -4.21 8.96 -19.00
CA PHE A 217 -3.11 9.88 -18.71
C PHE A 217 -3.55 11.28 -18.24
N SER A 218 -4.80 11.45 -17.79
CA SER A 218 -5.30 12.76 -17.33
C SER A 218 -5.06 13.03 -15.84
N THR A 219 -4.85 11.99 -15.03
CA THR A 219 -4.78 12.15 -13.57
C THR A 219 -3.36 11.91 -13.05
N ALA A 220 -2.71 12.97 -12.55
CA ALA A 220 -1.58 12.85 -11.65
C ALA A 220 -2.12 12.62 -10.23
N ASN A 221 -2.22 11.35 -9.86
CA ASN A 221 -2.81 10.94 -8.60
C ASN A 221 -1.84 11.16 -7.44
N ILE A 222 -2.31 11.75 -6.34
CA ILE A 222 -1.49 12.02 -5.15
C ILE A 222 -0.99 10.73 -4.49
N TYR A 223 -1.74 9.63 -4.57
CA TYR A 223 -1.31 8.31 -4.13
C TYR A 223 -0.04 7.88 -4.87
N LEU A 224 -0.08 7.83 -6.22
CA LEU A 224 1.04 7.42 -7.05
C LEU A 224 2.30 8.25 -6.77
N ASN A 225 2.15 9.57 -6.75
CA ASN A 225 3.27 10.49 -6.59
C ASN A 225 3.87 10.44 -5.19
N SER A 226 3.05 10.28 -4.16
CA SER A 226 3.53 10.16 -2.77
C SER A 226 4.30 8.85 -2.55
N PHE A 227 3.77 7.70 -3.01
CA PHE A 227 4.50 6.45 -2.91
C PHE A 227 5.72 6.38 -3.84
N MET A 228 5.72 7.09 -4.97
CA MET A 228 6.92 7.23 -5.79
C MET A 228 8.04 7.97 -5.04
N CYS A 229 7.74 8.97 -4.20
CA CYS A 229 8.74 9.59 -3.33
C CYS A 229 9.34 8.58 -2.33
N VAL A 230 8.51 7.71 -1.76
CA VAL A 230 8.94 6.63 -0.86
C VAL A 230 9.84 5.64 -1.61
N GLU A 231 9.44 5.23 -2.80
CA GLU A 231 10.15 4.28 -3.64
C GLU A 231 11.52 4.81 -4.11
N LEU A 232 11.59 6.09 -4.47
CA LEU A 232 12.86 6.76 -4.81
C LEU A 232 13.80 6.84 -3.59
N SER A 233 13.26 7.05 -2.38
CA SER A 233 14.05 6.98 -1.14
C SER A 233 14.59 5.57 -0.89
N ALA A 234 13.79 4.54 -1.14
CA ALA A 234 14.23 3.15 -1.02
C ALA A 234 15.30 2.80 -2.06
N ALA A 235 15.16 3.25 -3.31
CA ALA A 235 16.17 3.08 -4.36
C ALA A 235 17.50 3.79 -4.01
N GLU A 236 17.42 5.02 -3.48
CA GLU A 236 18.59 5.74 -2.95
C GLU A 236 19.29 4.91 -1.88
N ARG A 237 18.54 4.36 -0.92
CA ARG A 237 19.08 3.55 0.18
C ARG A 237 19.75 2.27 -0.33
N ILE A 238 19.12 1.55 -1.27
CA ILE A 238 19.72 0.37 -1.91
C ILE A 238 21.06 0.77 -2.56
N CYS A 239 21.09 1.86 -3.34
CA CYS A 239 22.31 2.34 -3.97
C CYS A 239 23.42 2.67 -2.96
N ARG A 240 23.09 3.31 -1.82
CA ARG A 240 24.04 3.61 -0.74
C ARG A 240 24.60 2.33 -0.10
N ARG A 241 23.77 1.32 0.13
CA ARG A 241 24.17 0.02 0.70
C ARG A 241 25.19 -0.71 -0.18
N PHE A 242 25.07 -0.56 -1.50
CA PHE A 242 26.02 -1.15 -2.47
C PHE A 242 27.12 -0.19 -2.94
N GLY A 243 27.30 0.96 -2.27
CA GLY A 243 28.37 1.93 -2.58
C GLY A 243 28.21 2.68 -3.92
N ARG A 244 27.01 2.64 -4.53
CA ARG A 244 26.72 3.30 -5.83
C ARG A 244 26.33 4.76 -5.61
N LYS A 245 27.29 5.58 -5.19
CA LYS A 245 27.07 6.96 -4.74
C LYS A 245 26.40 7.86 -5.79
N GLU A 246 26.83 7.82 -7.05
CA GLU A 246 26.25 8.63 -8.12
C GLU A 246 24.79 8.30 -8.38
N ARG A 247 24.43 7.01 -8.30
CA ARG A 247 23.03 6.58 -8.46
C ARG A 247 22.18 6.94 -7.25
N ALA A 248 22.73 6.86 -6.05
CA ALA A 248 22.06 7.32 -4.85
C ALA A 248 21.72 8.82 -4.96
N GLU A 249 22.68 9.64 -5.37
CA GLU A 249 22.47 11.08 -5.59
C GLU A 249 21.42 11.36 -6.67
N TYR A 250 21.43 10.61 -7.77
CA TYR A 250 20.40 10.71 -8.82
C TYR A 250 18.99 10.47 -8.27
N TYR A 251 18.76 9.40 -7.48
CA TYR A 251 17.45 9.11 -6.92
C TYR A 251 17.04 10.14 -5.87
N SER A 252 17.98 10.63 -5.05
CA SER A 252 17.74 11.71 -4.09
C SER A 252 17.25 12.98 -4.78
N GLN A 253 17.96 13.46 -5.80
CA GLN A 253 17.58 14.66 -6.56
C GLN A 253 16.24 14.50 -7.29
N LYS A 254 15.98 13.30 -7.80
CA LYS A 254 14.71 12.99 -8.45
C LYS A 254 13.54 13.05 -7.46
N ARG A 255 13.72 12.52 -6.26
CA ARG A 255 12.76 12.63 -5.16
C ARG A 255 12.49 14.07 -4.76
N GLU A 256 13.53 14.88 -4.59
CA GLU A 256 13.38 16.30 -4.23
C GLU A 256 12.58 17.07 -5.27
N LYS A 257 12.84 16.84 -6.56
CA LYS A 257 12.07 17.45 -7.66
C LYS A 257 10.60 17.03 -7.63
N LEU A 258 10.33 15.75 -7.34
CA LEU A 258 8.96 15.24 -7.25
C LEU A 258 8.24 15.84 -6.02
N ILE A 259 8.92 15.94 -4.87
CA ILE A 259 8.36 16.61 -3.69
C ILE A 259 8.00 18.06 -4.00
N ALA A 260 8.90 18.81 -4.68
CA ALA A 260 8.65 20.18 -5.07
C ALA A 260 7.43 20.29 -6.02
N ALA A 261 7.28 19.35 -6.95
CA ALA A 261 6.12 19.29 -7.84
C ALA A 261 4.81 19.00 -7.08
N ILE A 262 4.82 18.04 -6.15
CA ILE A 262 3.66 17.74 -5.30
C ILE A 262 3.26 18.98 -4.47
N GLN A 263 4.24 19.66 -3.88
CA GLN A 263 4.00 20.86 -3.09
C GLN A 263 3.41 22.00 -3.93
N SER A 264 3.88 22.16 -5.18
CA SER A 264 3.41 23.20 -6.10
C SER A 264 2.01 22.91 -6.65
N GLU A 265 1.77 21.68 -7.10
CA GLU A 265 0.61 21.35 -7.91
C GLU A 265 -0.54 20.74 -7.09
N CYS A 266 -0.22 19.94 -6.04
CA CYS A 266 -1.23 19.14 -5.33
C CYS A 266 -1.75 19.80 -4.05
N TRP A 267 -0.99 20.71 -3.43
CA TRP A 267 -1.43 21.38 -2.20
C TRP A 267 -2.38 22.55 -2.47
N ASP A 268 -3.60 22.44 -1.97
CA ASP A 268 -4.55 23.56 -2.01
C ASP A 268 -4.52 24.34 -0.69
N LYS A 269 -4.07 25.60 -0.77
CA LYS A 269 -3.94 26.48 0.41
C LYS A 269 -5.27 26.93 1.00
N ARG A 270 -6.38 26.90 0.21
CA ARG A 270 -7.69 27.32 0.68
C ARG A 270 -8.36 26.20 1.49
N ASP A 271 -8.30 24.97 0.93
CA ASP A 271 -8.93 23.82 1.55
C ASP A 271 -7.98 23.16 2.57
N GLU A 272 -6.71 23.56 2.59
CA GLU A 272 -5.65 22.99 3.41
C GLU A 272 -5.57 21.46 3.25
N PHE A 273 -5.59 20.98 1.98
CA PHE A 273 -5.65 19.59 1.63
C PHE A 273 -4.82 19.28 0.38
N PHE A 274 -4.26 18.06 0.28
CA PHE A 274 -3.59 17.58 -0.93
C PHE A 274 -4.59 16.89 -1.85
N TYR A 275 -4.65 17.35 -3.10
CA TYR A 275 -5.51 16.79 -4.14
C TYR A 275 -4.69 16.10 -5.24
N SER A 276 -5.29 15.09 -5.86
CA SER A 276 -4.90 14.67 -7.20
C SER A 276 -5.19 15.80 -8.19
N VAL A 277 -4.46 15.84 -9.30
CA VAL A 277 -4.60 16.94 -10.27
C VAL A 277 -4.85 16.40 -11.67
N ASP A 278 -5.67 17.13 -12.41
CA ASP A 278 -5.89 16.96 -13.84
C ASP A 278 -4.73 17.59 -14.62
N VAL A 279 -4.10 16.82 -15.51
CA VAL A 279 -3.01 17.29 -16.37
C VAL A 279 -3.42 17.35 -17.85
N ASP A 280 -4.62 16.90 -18.23
CA ASP A 280 -5.14 16.99 -19.60
C ASP A 280 -5.70 18.37 -19.88
N ILE A 281 -4.88 19.39 -19.70
CA ILE A 281 -5.24 20.79 -19.93
C ILE A 281 -4.90 21.14 -21.37
N ARG A 282 -5.93 21.20 -22.21
CA ARG A 282 -5.78 21.66 -23.58
C ARG A 282 -5.69 23.17 -23.63
N THR A 283 -4.48 23.67 -23.86
CA THR A 283 -4.27 25.09 -24.08
C THR A 283 -4.55 25.43 -25.52
N ARG A 284 -5.20 26.56 -25.77
CA ARG A 284 -5.42 27.13 -27.13
C ARG A 284 -4.14 27.83 -27.63
N LYS A 285 -3.03 27.12 -27.62
CA LYS A 285 -1.72 27.68 -28.00
C LYS A 285 -1.69 28.25 -29.44
N PHE A 286 -2.53 27.75 -30.30
CA PHE A 286 -2.57 28.10 -31.73
C PHE A 286 -3.71 29.04 -32.10
N ASP A 287 -4.54 29.46 -31.15
CA ASP A 287 -5.61 30.43 -31.37
C ASP A 287 -5.01 31.83 -31.26
N TRP A 288 -4.96 32.56 -32.40
CA TRP A 288 -4.39 33.90 -32.46
C TRP A 288 -5.08 34.87 -31.50
N PHE A 289 -6.37 34.72 -31.25
CA PHE A 289 -7.13 35.56 -30.34
C PHE A 289 -6.70 35.43 -28.89
N HIS A 290 -6.25 34.23 -28.50
CA HIS A 290 -5.75 33.95 -27.16
C HIS A 290 -4.23 34.05 -27.06
N GLN A 291 -3.54 34.35 -28.14
CA GLN A 291 -2.09 34.55 -28.15
C GLN A 291 -1.72 35.72 -27.22
N GLY A 292 -0.85 35.46 -26.27
CA GLY A 292 -0.43 36.44 -25.27
C GLY A 292 -1.28 36.48 -23.99
N LEU A 293 -2.47 35.85 -23.93
CA LEU A 293 -3.23 35.73 -22.69
C LEU A 293 -2.59 34.70 -21.75
N GLY A 294 -1.86 33.74 -22.31
CA GLY A 294 -1.12 32.73 -21.57
C GLY A 294 -1.97 31.79 -20.70
N VAL A 295 -1.54 30.58 -20.52
CA VAL A 295 -2.02 29.70 -19.46
C VAL A 295 -0.92 29.64 -18.42
N PHE A 296 -1.22 30.07 -17.21
CA PHE A 296 -0.24 30.18 -16.14
C PHE A 296 -0.26 28.99 -15.19
N TRP A 297 -1.26 28.10 -15.32
CA TRP A 297 -1.36 26.85 -14.56
C TRP A 297 -1.05 25.65 -15.45
N LYS A 298 -0.43 24.64 -14.86
CA LYS A 298 -0.04 23.38 -15.54
C LYS A 298 -1.02 22.26 -15.22
N THR A 299 -1.73 22.38 -14.11
CA THR A 299 -2.64 21.38 -13.56
C THR A 299 -3.91 22.05 -13.03
N LEU A 300 -4.98 21.27 -12.88
CA LEU A 300 -6.19 21.69 -12.17
C LEU A 300 -6.46 20.71 -11.01
N PRO A 301 -6.65 21.20 -9.77
CA PRO A 301 -6.98 20.31 -8.65
C PRO A 301 -8.30 19.59 -8.91
N ILE A 302 -8.28 18.25 -8.76
CA ILE A 302 -9.48 17.43 -8.72
C ILE A 302 -10.03 17.53 -7.29
N LYS A 303 -10.95 18.48 -7.07
CA LYS A 303 -11.48 18.85 -5.76
C LYS A 303 -12.42 17.78 -5.20
N ILE A 304 -11.90 16.58 -5.02
CA ILE A 304 -12.57 15.46 -4.39
C ILE A 304 -11.66 14.98 -3.25
N ARG A 305 -12.16 15.01 -2.03
CA ARG A 305 -11.39 14.69 -0.83
C ARG A 305 -11.35 13.18 -0.60
N VAL A 306 -10.27 12.54 -1.04
CA VAL A 306 -9.98 11.12 -0.88
C VAL A 306 -8.90 10.91 0.18
N TRP A 307 -8.91 9.79 0.87
CA TRP A 307 -7.93 9.45 1.89
C TRP A 307 -6.48 9.52 1.41
N SER A 308 -6.25 9.29 0.11
CA SER A 308 -4.92 9.39 -0.50
C SER A 308 -4.27 10.77 -0.34
N GLY A 309 -5.08 11.82 -0.10
CA GLY A 309 -4.58 13.14 0.25
C GLY A 309 -3.80 13.20 1.57
N PHE A 310 -3.88 12.17 2.43
CA PHE A 310 -3.09 12.06 3.67
C PHE A 310 -1.75 11.34 3.47
N ILE A 311 -1.52 10.67 2.34
CA ILE A 311 -0.27 9.94 2.07
C ILE A 311 0.97 10.85 2.10
N PRO A 312 0.92 12.16 1.73
CA PRO A 312 2.04 13.07 1.94
C PRO A 312 2.55 13.17 3.37
N MET A 313 1.72 12.91 4.39
CA MET A 313 2.18 12.80 5.78
C MET A 313 2.96 11.50 6.01
N TYR A 314 2.48 10.39 5.47
CA TYR A 314 3.18 9.10 5.51
C TYR A 314 4.55 9.19 4.84
N ALA A 315 4.61 9.79 3.67
CA ALA A 315 5.82 9.94 2.84
C ALA A 315 6.75 11.09 3.30
N LYS A 316 6.42 11.79 4.41
CA LYS A 316 7.16 12.96 4.93
C LYS A 316 7.33 14.08 3.90
N ILE A 317 6.37 14.26 3.02
CA ILE A 317 6.30 15.34 2.02
C ILE A 317 5.70 16.61 2.61
N ALA A 318 4.68 16.48 3.45
CA ALA A 318 3.97 17.62 4.06
C ALA A 318 4.90 18.45 4.96
N THR A 319 4.70 19.77 4.99
CA THR A 319 5.32 20.60 6.02
C THR A 319 4.64 20.39 7.38
N LYS A 320 5.22 20.88 8.46
CA LYS A 320 4.60 20.78 9.80
C LYS A 320 3.25 21.50 9.85
N GLU A 321 3.13 22.64 9.18
CA GLU A 321 1.88 23.42 9.08
C GLU A 321 0.82 22.66 8.26
N GLN A 322 1.22 22.06 7.14
CA GLN A 322 0.34 21.22 6.34
C GLN A 322 -0.12 19.99 7.13
N ALA A 323 0.78 19.32 7.83
CA ALA A 323 0.43 18.18 8.69
C ALA A 323 -0.58 18.58 9.77
N ALA A 324 -0.39 19.74 10.44
CA ALA A 324 -1.34 20.26 11.42
C ALA A 324 -2.73 20.50 10.82
N ALA A 325 -2.81 20.99 9.59
CA ALA A 325 -4.06 21.15 8.86
C ALA A 325 -4.71 19.78 8.54
N MET A 326 -3.92 18.84 8.03
CA MET A 326 -4.39 17.49 7.69
C MET A 326 -4.93 16.73 8.90
N VAL A 327 -4.34 16.90 10.09
CA VAL A 327 -4.84 16.30 11.35
C VAL A 327 -6.27 16.73 11.64
N ARG A 328 -6.62 18.01 11.39
CA ARG A 328 -8.01 18.48 11.56
C ARG A 328 -8.98 17.75 10.65
N HIS A 329 -8.60 17.52 9.39
CA HIS A 329 -9.42 16.78 8.44
C HIS A 329 -9.59 15.30 8.82
N ILE A 330 -8.54 14.65 9.34
CA ILE A 330 -8.59 13.22 9.74
C ILE A 330 -9.67 12.98 10.81
N PHE A 331 -9.82 13.89 11.77
CA PHE A 331 -10.72 13.72 12.92
C PHE A 331 -12.04 14.50 12.79
N ASP A 332 -12.27 15.24 11.70
CA ASP A 332 -13.53 15.89 11.47
C ASP A 332 -14.62 14.86 11.09
N GLU A 333 -15.57 14.67 12.01
CA GLU A 333 -16.68 13.71 11.85
C GLU A 333 -17.63 14.06 10.69
N LYS A 334 -17.61 15.29 10.19
CA LYS A 334 -18.41 15.67 9.02
C LYS A 334 -17.76 15.19 7.71
N THR A 335 -16.48 14.95 7.73
CA THR A 335 -15.69 14.56 6.55
C THR A 335 -15.10 13.17 6.70
N PHE A 336 -13.93 13.02 7.29
CA PHE A 336 -13.20 11.75 7.30
C PHE A 336 -13.31 10.94 8.59
N GLY A 337 -13.53 11.60 9.74
CA GLY A 337 -13.54 10.93 11.03
C GLY A 337 -14.75 10.01 11.22
N SER A 338 -14.56 8.81 11.75
CA SER A 338 -15.63 7.93 12.23
C SER A 338 -15.21 7.24 13.52
N GLU A 339 -16.15 6.60 14.20
CA GLU A 339 -15.88 5.83 15.43
C GLU A 339 -14.92 4.65 15.18
N TYR A 340 -14.84 4.16 13.95
CA TYR A 340 -14.06 2.97 13.57
C TYR A 340 -12.79 3.29 12.80
N GLY A 341 -12.47 4.58 12.58
CA GLY A 341 -11.27 5.01 11.87
C GLY A 341 -11.55 6.08 10.81
N LEU A 342 -10.80 6.03 9.72
CA LEU A 342 -10.87 6.97 8.61
C LEU A 342 -11.72 6.41 7.46
N VAL A 343 -12.69 7.19 6.97
CA VAL A 343 -13.38 6.84 5.71
C VAL A 343 -12.48 7.13 4.50
N THR A 344 -12.59 6.32 3.44
CA THR A 344 -11.74 6.47 2.25
C THR A 344 -12.14 7.62 1.33
N LEU A 345 -13.39 8.04 1.37
CA LEU A 345 -13.91 9.24 0.71
C LEU A 345 -14.61 10.10 1.78
N ALA A 346 -14.41 11.41 1.75
CA ALA A 346 -15.07 12.29 2.70
C ALA A 346 -16.60 12.18 2.62
N LYS A 347 -17.27 12.11 3.79
CA LYS A 347 -18.73 11.84 3.89
C LYS A 347 -19.61 12.88 3.23
N ASP A 348 -19.11 14.10 3.03
CA ASP A 348 -19.80 15.20 2.36
C ASP A 348 -19.53 15.29 0.84
N GLU A 349 -18.75 14.33 0.29
CA GLU A 349 -18.57 14.21 -1.16
C GLU A 349 -19.79 13.55 -1.81
N LYS A 350 -20.17 14.06 -3.00
CA LYS A 350 -21.36 13.55 -3.72
C LYS A 350 -21.29 12.08 -4.09
N MET A 351 -20.08 11.54 -4.24
CA MET A 351 -19.85 10.16 -4.61
C MET A 351 -19.75 9.23 -3.41
N PHE A 352 -19.91 9.72 -2.18
CA PHE A 352 -19.88 8.87 -0.99
C PHE A 352 -21.00 7.83 -1.06
N ASP A 353 -20.62 6.55 -1.16
CA ASP A 353 -21.55 5.43 -1.31
C ASP A 353 -20.95 4.15 -0.72
N LEU A 354 -21.69 3.52 0.17
CA LEU A 354 -21.33 2.25 0.80
C LEU A 354 -21.94 1.04 0.08
N SER A 355 -22.73 1.27 -0.96
CA SER A 355 -23.40 0.19 -1.70
C SER A 355 -22.37 -0.68 -2.41
N VAL A 356 -22.54 -1.98 -2.28
CA VAL A 356 -21.73 -2.94 -3.03
C VAL A 356 -22.21 -2.92 -4.50
N THR A 357 -21.26 -2.71 -5.40
CA THR A 357 -21.49 -2.77 -6.85
C THR A 357 -20.97 -4.10 -7.43
N ASN A 358 -20.98 -4.25 -8.75
CA ASN A 358 -20.39 -5.41 -9.42
C ASN A 358 -18.86 -5.52 -9.22
N ASN A 359 -18.19 -4.40 -8.92
CA ASN A 359 -16.82 -4.41 -8.45
C ASN A 359 -16.82 -4.60 -6.92
N PRO A 360 -16.22 -5.66 -6.38
CA PRO A 360 -16.18 -5.90 -4.94
C PRO A 360 -15.27 -4.91 -4.18
N SER A 361 -14.39 -4.18 -4.87
CA SER A 361 -13.44 -3.24 -4.28
C SER A 361 -14.02 -1.82 -4.25
N ASN A 362 -14.69 -1.44 -3.13
CA ASN A 362 -15.33 -0.13 -2.99
C ASN A 362 -14.50 0.84 -2.14
N TRP A 363 -14.03 1.94 -2.75
CA TRP A 363 -13.27 3.02 -2.12
C TRP A 363 -14.06 4.33 -1.95
N LEU A 364 -15.39 4.27 -2.13
CA LEU A 364 -16.27 5.45 -2.03
C LEU A 364 -16.79 5.70 -0.61
N GLY A 365 -16.02 5.35 0.42
CA GLY A 365 -16.36 5.68 1.80
C GLY A 365 -16.17 4.60 2.85
N PRO A 366 -16.14 3.28 2.54
CA PRO A 366 -15.84 2.26 3.54
C PRO A 366 -14.50 2.50 4.25
N ILE A 367 -14.34 1.90 5.43
CA ILE A 367 -13.06 1.88 6.13
C ILE A 367 -12.21 0.74 5.60
N TRP A 368 -11.00 1.07 5.17
CA TRP A 368 -9.95 0.14 4.79
C TRP A 368 -8.81 0.26 5.79
N VAL A 369 -8.40 -0.84 6.41
CA VAL A 369 -7.37 -0.80 7.46
C VAL A 369 -6.03 -0.28 6.97
N VAL A 370 -5.70 -0.49 5.69
CA VAL A 370 -4.50 0.10 5.08
C VAL A 370 -4.53 1.64 5.12
N ALA A 371 -5.70 2.26 4.91
CA ALA A 371 -5.84 3.72 5.03
C ALA A 371 -5.65 4.19 6.48
N ASN A 372 -6.24 3.47 7.44
CA ASN A 372 -6.03 3.75 8.87
C ASN A 372 -4.54 3.66 9.23
N TYR A 373 -3.82 2.60 8.75
CA TYR A 373 -2.40 2.43 9.03
C TYR A 373 -1.54 3.55 8.42
N VAL A 374 -1.77 3.89 7.15
CA VAL A 374 -1.00 4.96 6.47
C VAL A 374 -1.19 6.30 7.18
N VAL A 375 -2.44 6.61 7.59
CA VAL A 375 -2.73 7.83 8.36
C VAL A 375 -2.11 7.77 9.75
N PHE A 376 -2.24 6.65 10.45
CA PHE A 376 -1.58 6.42 11.74
C PHE A 376 -0.07 6.68 11.66
N ARG A 377 0.59 6.12 10.65
CA ARG A 377 2.02 6.31 10.44
C ARG A 377 2.35 7.77 10.12
N GLY A 378 1.50 8.42 9.32
CA GLY A 378 1.60 9.86 9.06
C GLY A 378 1.53 10.69 10.35
N LEU A 379 0.60 10.37 11.25
CA LEU A 379 0.48 11.03 12.56
C LEU A 379 1.76 10.88 13.40
N LEU A 380 2.31 9.65 13.48
CA LEU A 380 3.57 9.39 14.19
C LEU A 380 4.74 10.17 13.60
N ASN A 381 4.83 10.28 12.26
CA ASN A 381 5.90 11.00 11.58
C ASN A 381 5.99 12.47 11.98
N TYR A 382 4.88 13.07 12.40
CA TYR A 382 4.79 14.49 12.82
C TYR A 382 4.56 14.68 14.32
N GLY A 383 4.70 13.61 15.12
CA GLY A 383 4.64 13.69 16.59
C GLY A 383 3.24 13.75 17.20
N TYR A 384 2.19 13.45 16.43
CA TYR A 384 0.79 13.40 16.90
C TYR A 384 0.48 12.05 17.57
N LEU A 385 1.16 11.77 18.69
CA LEU A 385 1.11 10.46 19.38
C LEU A 385 -0.29 10.13 19.91
N LYS A 386 -1.00 11.11 20.45
CA LYS A 386 -2.37 10.91 20.99
C LYS A 386 -3.36 10.57 19.88
N GLU A 387 -3.27 11.28 18.78
CA GLU A 387 -4.09 11.07 17.59
C GLU A 387 -3.79 9.72 16.95
N ALA A 388 -2.53 9.32 16.92
CA ALA A 388 -2.12 8.00 16.46
C ALA A 388 -2.67 6.89 17.38
N GLU A 389 -2.63 7.07 18.71
CA GLU A 389 -3.24 6.12 19.64
C GLU A 389 -4.76 5.99 19.43
N ILE A 390 -5.47 7.10 19.21
CA ILE A 390 -6.91 7.09 18.90
C ILE A 390 -7.15 6.29 17.61
N MET A 391 -6.36 6.50 16.57
CA MET A 391 -6.51 5.76 15.30
C MET A 391 -6.28 4.26 15.49
N TYR A 392 -5.25 3.88 16.26
CA TYR A 392 -5.00 2.48 16.61
C TYR A 392 -6.18 1.87 17.39
N GLU A 393 -6.67 2.55 18.44
CA GLU A 393 -7.78 2.03 19.25
C GLU A 393 -9.06 1.85 18.45
N ARG A 394 -9.38 2.76 17.53
CA ARG A 394 -10.51 2.64 16.62
C ARG A 394 -10.35 1.43 15.68
N THR A 395 -9.17 1.28 15.09
CA THR A 395 -8.85 0.15 14.20
C THR A 395 -8.92 -1.19 14.94
N LEU A 396 -8.34 -1.26 16.12
CA LEU A 396 -8.36 -2.48 16.93
C LEU A 396 -9.78 -2.82 17.41
N ALA A 397 -10.59 -1.81 17.76
CA ALA A 397 -12.00 -2.02 18.15
C ALA A 397 -12.82 -2.56 16.97
N LEU A 398 -12.58 -2.05 15.76
CA LEU A 398 -13.22 -2.52 14.53
C LEU A 398 -12.92 -4.01 14.28
N LEU A 399 -11.65 -4.38 14.22
CA LEU A 399 -11.22 -5.75 13.94
C LEU A 399 -11.59 -6.72 15.08
N GLY A 400 -11.42 -6.29 16.34
CA GLY A 400 -11.82 -7.10 17.49
C GLY A 400 -13.34 -7.35 17.54
N GLY A 401 -14.13 -6.34 17.17
CA GLY A 401 -15.59 -6.47 17.06
C GLY A 401 -16.02 -7.41 15.94
N ASP A 402 -15.34 -7.37 14.80
CA ASP A 402 -15.57 -8.29 13.69
C ASP A 402 -15.28 -9.74 14.10
N MET A 403 -14.10 -10.00 14.67
CA MET A 403 -13.72 -11.33 15.15
C MET A 403 -14.67 -11.87 16.23
N GLU A 404 -15.20 -11.03 17.14
CA GLU A 404 -16.18 -11.46 18.14
C GLU A 404 -17.51 -11.86 17.48
N LYS A 405 -17.92 -11.21 16.39
CA LYS A 405 -19.20 -11.46 15.71
C LYS A 405 -19.13 -12.60 14.69
N THR A 406 -18.07 -12.61 13.88
CA THR A 406 -17.97 -13.46 12.69
C THR A 406 -16.93 -14.57 12.81
N GLY A 407 -15.98 -14.44 13.75
CA GLY A 407 -14.82 -15.32 13.84
C GLY A 407 -13.80 -15.11 12.71
N SER A 408 -13.89 -14.01 11.95
CA SER A 408 -13.09 -13.74 10.77
C SER A 408 -12.64 -12.28 10.70
N LEU A 409 -11.82 -11.95 9.69
CA LEU A 409 -11.47 -10.60 9.29
C LEU A 409 -11.98 -10.37 7.87
N HIS A 410 -12.39 -9.14 7.58
CA HIS A 410 -12.94 -8.79 6.26
C HIS A 410 -12.12 -7.68 5.59
N GLU A 411 -12.32 -7.51 4.30
CA GLU A 411 -11.50 -6.62 3.48
C GLU A 411 -11.76 -5.15 3.81
N TYR A 412 -13.03 -4.74 4.01
CA TYR A 412 -13.41 -3.38 4.39
C TYR A 412 -14.74 -3.34 5.16
N TYR A 413 -15.03 -2.21 5.81
CA TYR A 413 -16.04 -2.10 6.84
C TYR A 413 -16.90 -0.86 6.68
N ASN A 414 -18.15 -0.95 7.20
CA ASN A 414 -19.08 0.16 7.27
C ASN A 414 -18.62 1.18 8.33
N PRO A 415 -18.42 2.46 7.98
CA PRO A 415 -17.93 3.48 8.91
C PRO A 415 -18.93 3.92 9.97
N PHE A 416 -20.21 3.59 9.83
CA PHE A 416 -21.26 3.96 10.78
C PHE A 416 -21.60 2.86 11.77
N THR A 417 -21.45 1.60 11.37
CA THR A 417 -21.85 0.45 12.18
C THR A 417 -20.68 -0.44 12.59
N GLY A 418 -19.53 -0.32 11.95
CA GLY A 418 -18.39 -1.23 12.12
C GLY A 418 -18.62 -2.63 11.54
N GLU A 419 -19.76 -2.85 10.85
CA GLU A 419 -20.04 -4.15 10.26
C GLU A 419 -19.16 -4.41 9.04
N PRO A 420 -18.68 -5.67 8.85
CA PRO A 420 -17.96 -6.04 7.66
C PRO A 420 -18.84 -5.95 6.42
N ILE A 421 -18.26 -5.59 5.27
CA ILE A 421 -19.00 -5.46 4.02
C ILE A 421 -18.67 -6.59 3.05
N MET A 422 -17.42 -6.91 2.86
CA MET A 422 -16.99 -7.89 1.84
C MET A 422 -15.83 -8.78 2.31
N ASN A 423 -15.70 -9.92 1.63
CA ASN A 423 -14.54 -10.80 1.55
C ASN A 423 -14.00 -11.25 2.93
N GLY A 424 -14.71 -12.16 3.59
CA GLY A 424 -14.22 -12.80 4.82
C GLY A 424 -12.94 -13.62 4.58
N GLY A 425 -12.11 -13.77 5.61
CA GLY A 425 -10.81 -14.43 5.53
C GLY A 425 -9.68 -13.54 5.02
N PHE A 426 -9.89 -12.23 4.96
CA PHE A 426 -8.93 -11.27 4.43
C PHE A 426 -7.92 -10.82 5.51
N ILE A 427 -6.68 -11.30 5.44
CA ILE A 427 -5.63 -11.01 6.43
C ILE A 427 -4.81 -9.78 6.02
N ASN A 428 -4.40 -9.69 4.77
CA ASN A 428 -3.48 -8.74 4.16
C ASN A 428 -3.20 -7.50 5.06
N TRP A 429 -3.81 -6.36 4.79
CA TRP A 429 -3.57 -5.15 5.58
C TRP A 429 -4.26 -5.10 6.96
N ASN A 430 -5.15 -6.06 7.28
CA ASN A 430 -5.71 -6.14 8.63
C ASN A 430 -4.64 -6.48 9.69
N ILE A 431 -3.58 -7.21 9.30
CA ILE A 431 -2.40 -7.50 10.12
C ILE A 431 -1.69 -6.22 10.60
N LEU A 432 -1.81 -5.11 9.85
CA LEU A 432 -1.14 -3.83 10.16
C LEU A 432 -1.59 -3.22 11.49
N ALA A 433 -2.74 -3.62 12.03
CA ALA A 433 -3.14 -3.22 13.38
C ALA A 433 -2.16 -3.72 14.46
N LEU A 434 -1.47 -4.84 14.21
CA LEU A 434 -0.41 -5.33 15.10
C LEU A 434 0.88 -4.49 14.96
N ASN A 435 1.20 -4.03 13.74
CA ASN A 435 2.29 -3.07 13.54
C ASN A 435 2.02 -1.75 14.28
N MET A 436 0.75 -1.24 14.23
CA MET A 436 0.37 -0.03 14.96
C MET A 436 0.62 -0.17 16.46
N ALA A 437 0.27 -1.32 17.05
CA ALA A 437 0.50 -1.58 18.48
C ALA A 437 1.99 -1.49 18.84
N GLU A 438 2.84 -2.17 18.08
CA GLU A 438 4.28 -2.23 18.35
C GLU A 438 4.98 -0.89 18.08
N GLU A 439 4.53 -0.14 17.07
CA GLU A 439 5.07 1.19 16.80
C GLU A 439 4.73 2.21 17.91
N LEU A 440 3.54 2.11 18.54
CA LEU A 440 3.20 2.89 19.74
C LEU A 440 4.04 2.49 20.95
N GLU A 441 4.42 1.24 21.06
CA GLU A 441 5.33 0.73 22.10
C GLU A 441 6.80 1.11 21.83
N GLY A 442 7.08 1.85 20.75
CA GLY A 442 8.40 2.36 20.39
C GLY A 442 9.21 1.43 19.49
N LYS A 443 8.64 0.35 18.97
CA LYS A 443 9.32 -0.44 17.95
C LYS A 443 9.52 0.41 16.71
N ARG A 444 10.77 0.50 16.27
CA ARG A 444 11.09 1.24 15.06
C ARG A 444 10.42 0.57 13.85
N PRO A 445 9.63 1.30 13.04
CA PRO A 445 9.07 0.72 11.82
C PRO A 445 10.19 0.29 10.87
N MET A 446 10.02 -0.85 10.22
CA MET A 446 11.03 -1.42 9.33
C MET A 446 11.36 -0.51 8.13
N LEU A 447 10.39 0.28 7.67
CA LEU A 447 10.58 1.33 6.67
C LEU A 447 10.76 2.68 7.34
N TRP A 448 11.93 2.90 7.92
CA TRP A 448 12.33 4.22 8.36
C TRP A 448 13.02 4.96 7.22
N PHE A 449 12.41 6.06 6.76
CA PHE A 449 13.03 6.96 5.81
C PHE A 449 13.99 7.86 6.57
N GLU A 450 15.29 7.59 6.47
CA GLU A 450 16.32 8.47 7.01
C GLU A 450 16.35 9.73 6.15
N GLY A 451 16.31 10.89 6.79
CA GLY A 451 16.61 12.14 6.11
C GLY A 451 15.49 13.17 6.02
N ALA A 452 14.62 13.22 7.04
CA ALA A 452 13.76 14.37 7.28
C ALA A 452 13.76 14.70 8.79
N ASP A 453 14.96 14.95 9.34
CA ASP A 453 15.13 15.65 10.60
C ASP A 453 15.32 17.13 10.34
#